data_92b832395949cdcadb4378b08658a348
#
_entry.id   92b832395949cdcadb4378b08658a348
#
_cell.length_a   1.000
_cell.length_b   1.000
_cell.length_c   1.000
_cell.angle_alpha   90.00
_cell.angle_beta   90.00
_cell.angle_gamma   90.00
#
_symmetry.space_group_name_H-M   'P 1'
#
loop_
_entity.id
_entity.type
_entity.pdbx_description
1 polymer ?
#
loop_
_entity_poly.entity_id
_entity_poly.type
_entity_poly.pdbx_seq_one_letter_code
_entity_poly.pdbx_strand_id
1 'polypeptide(L)'
;VVAAMTLPSLVNNYKEKELVSRTKKLYSNVQNAVLLAQKDLGTVGDNTFLFDVSQTHAQTAHKLAKYFNGAKVCEASSQKGCSSYFYKIKYATAFSADGETIAVNSFNNYPRIILNDGSILIVSQNTACKRIHPDCVQDDTGSCIRDENGNTTPVQKTFSNCGTIFMDVNGTKLPNQFGADLYEILVNPEKVRAGSWKAYGGTSFQNILTGKDTLEYTKYTEGQKK
;
A
#
# COMPACT_ATOMS: atom_id res chain seq x y z
N VAL A 1 34.64 -3.93 23.73
CA VAL A 1 33.33 -3.39 24.15
C VAL A 1 32.72 -2.50 23.06
N VAL A 2 33.51 -1.71 22.33
CA VAL A 2 33.01 -0.80 21.26
C VAL A 2 32.42 -1.57 20.06
N ALA A 3 32.99 -2.70 19.67
CA ALA A 3 32.53 -3.48 18.51
C ALA A 3 31.12 -4.10 18.71
N ALA A 4 30.72 -4.41 19.94
CA ALA A 4 29.43 -5.02 20.24
C ALA A 4 28.26 -4.03 20.13
N MET A 5 28.50 -2.72 20.23
CA MET A 5 27.47 -1.68 20.13
C MET A 5 27.29 -1.13 18.70
N THR A 6 28.29 -1.29 17.84
CA THR A 6 28.25 -0.75 16.46
C THR A 6 27.66 -1.72 15.45
N LEU A 7 27.78 -3.03 15.67
CA LEU A 7 27.27 -4.04 14.76
C LEU A 7 25.73 -4.03 14.59
N PRO A 8 24.91 -3.91 15.65
CA PRO A 8 23.46 -3.87 15.49
C PRO A 8 22.97 -2.64 14.72
N SER A 9 23.56 -1.47 14.94
CA SER A 9 23.18 -0.25 14.23
C SER A 9 23.57 -0.30 12.75
N LEU A 10 24.74 -0.85 12.44
CA LEU A 10 25.19 -1.03 11.06
C LEU A 10 24.27 -2.01 10.29
N VAL A 11 23.89 -3.12 10.93
CA VAL A 11 22.96 -4.11 10.34
C VAL A 11 21.57 -3.51 10.10
N ASN A 12 21.05 -2.71 11.03
CA ASN A 12 19.77 -2.04 10.87
C ASN A 12 19.81 -1.02 9.72
N ASN A 13 20.83 -0.17 9.66
CA ASN A 13 21.01 0.79 8.56
C ASN A 13 21.12 0.10 7.19
N TYR A 14 21.76 -1.07 7.14
CA TYR A 14 21.85 -1.84 5.90
C TYR A 14 20.46 -2.38 5.48
N LYS A 15 19.69 -2.95 6.42
CA LYS A 15 18.33 -3.44 6.15
C LYS A 15 17.40 -2.33 5.69
N GLU A 16 17.47 -1.16 6.30
CA GLU A 16 16.67 0.00 5.89
C GLU A 16 16.98 0.43 4.46
N LYS A 17 18.26 0.55 4.11
CA LYS A 17 18.68 0.87 2.73
C LYS A 17 18.25 -0.20 1.73
N GLU A 18 18.32 -1.47 2.10
CA GLU A 18 17.84 -2.57 1.28
C GLU A 18 16.33 -2.45 1.03
N LEU A 19 15.53 -2.24 2.09
CA LEU A 19 14.07 -2.09 1.97
C LEU A 19 13.69 -0.89 1.11
N VAL A 20 14.34 0.26 1.30
CA VAL A 20 14.12 1.45 0.46
C VAL A 20 14.42 1.16 -1.01
N SER A 21 15.56 0.52 -1.30
CA SER A 21 15.92 0.16 -2.68
C SER A 21 14.93 -0.81 -3.30
N ARG A 22 14.53 -1.85 -2.56
CA ARG A 22 13.51 -2.83 -3.01
C ARG A 22 12.16 -2.17 -3.24
N THR A 23 11.76 -1.23 -2.37
CA THR A 23 10.52 -0.46 -2.50
C THR A 23 10.48 0.30 -3.82
N LYS A 24 11.54 1.07 -4.12
CA LYS A 24 11.64 1.83 -5.37
C LYS A 24 11.63 0.93 -6.60
N LYS A 25 12.37 -0.18 -6.56
CA LYS A 25 12.41 -1.17 -7.64
C LYS A 25 11.03 -1.79 -7.88
N LEU A 26 10.36 -2.26 -6.82
CA LEU A 26 9.05 -2.89 -6.95
C LEU A 26 8.00 -1.92 -7.46
N TYR A 27 8.02 -0.66 -6.98
CA TYR A 27 7.14 0.38 -7.50
C TYR A 27 7.32 0.61 -9.00
N SER A 28 8.57 0.72 -9.46
CA SER A 28 8.87 0.84 -10.90
C SER A 28 8.38 -0.38 -11.68
N ASN A 29 8.52 -1.58 -11.14
CA ASN A 29 8.02 -2.80 -11.76
C ASN A 29 6.49 -2.79 -11.89
N VAL A 30 5.77 -2.33 -10.84
CA VAL A 30 4.31 -2.19 -10.88
C VAL A 30 3.89 -1.15 -11.92
N GLN A 31 4.55 0.00 -11.97
CA GLN A 31 4.27 1.02 -12.99
C GLN A 31 4.47 0.48 -14.41
N ASN A 32 5.57 -0.22 -14.65
CA ASN A 32 5.84 -0.84 -15.95
C ASN A 32 4.82 -1.92 -16.31
N ALA A 33 4.39 -2.75 -15.35
CA ALA A 33 3.36 -3.75 -15.56
C ALA A 33 2.02 -3.11 -15.96
N VAL A 34 1.64 -2.01 -15.31
CA VAL A 34 0.42 -1.25 -15.65
C VAL A 34 0.53 -0.64 -17.05
N LEU A 35 1.67 -0.05 -17.40
CA LEU A 35 1.90 0.52 -18.75
C LEU A 35 1.86 -0.56 -19.83
N LEU A 36 2.44 -1.72 -19.59
CA LEU A 36 2.38 -2.86 -20.53
C LEU A 36 0.93 -3.34 -20.68
N ALA A 37 0.18 -3.42 -19.58
CA ALA A 37 -1.24 -3.79 -19.63
C ALA A 37 -2.06 -2.78 -20.45
N GLN A 38 -1.85 -1.49 -20.26
CA GLN A 38 -2.50 -0.45 -21.06
C GLN A 38 -2.18 -0.61 -22.56
N LYS A 39 -0.91 -0.86 -22.89
CA LYS A 39 -0.48 -1.09 -24.27
C LYS A 39 -1.17 -2.29 -24.88
N ASP A 40 -1.19 -3.43 -24.20
CA ASP A 40 -1.79 -4.69 -24.69
C ASP A 40 -3.32 -4.56 -24.82
N LEU A 41 -3.95 -3.77 -23.97
CA LEU A 41 -5.39 -3.48 -24.04
C LEU A 41 -5.73 -2.36 -25.05
N GLY A 42 -4.73 -1.72 -25.65
CA GLY A 42 -4.94 -0.57 -26.55
C GLY A 42 -5.46 0.68 -25.86
N THR A 43 -5.23 0.84 -24.57
CA THR A 43 -5.81 1.88 -23.71
C THR A 43 -4.73 2.70 -23.00
N VAL A 44 -3.71 3.12 -23.75
CA VAL A 44 -2.59 3.90 -23.21
C VAL A 44 -3.10 5.18 -22.52
N GLY A 45 -2.68 5.35 -21.25
CA GLY A 45 -3.14 6.45 -20.40
C GLY A 45 -4.47 6.20 -19.69
N ASP A 46 -5.06 4.99 -19.82
CA ASP A 46 -6.31 4.63 -19.15
C ASP A 46 -6.18 3.29 -18.40
N ASN A 47 -6.35 3.33 -17.09
CA ASN A 47 -6.30 2.17 -16.20
C ASN A 47 -7.68 1.50 -16.02
N THR A 48 -8.77 2.11 -16.50
CA THR A 48 -10.14 1.62 -16.23
C THR A 48 -10.42 0.27 -16.88
N PHE A 49 -9.68 -0.13 -17.89
CA PHE A 49 -9.78 -1.43 -18.53
C PHE A 49 -8.99 -2.53 -17.81
N LEU A 50 -7.88 -2.19 -17.18
CA LEU A 50 -7.14 -3.11 -16.33
C LEU A 50 -7.85 -3.28 -14.98
N PHE A 51 -8.26 -2.16 -14.37
CA PHE A 51 -9.03 -2.08 -13.14
C PHE A 51 -10.51 -1.79 -13.45
N ASP A 52 -11.12 -2.67 -14.21
CA ASP A 52 -12.52 -2.54 -14.60
C ASP A 52 -13.43 -2.77 -13.38
N VAL A 53 -14.32 -1.82 -13.13
CA VAL A 53 -15.22 -1.81 -11.96
C VAL A 53 -16.24 -2.98 -11.93
N SER A 54 -16.42 -3.67 -13.04
CA SER A 54 -17.24 -4.89 -13.14
C SER A 54 -16.49 -6.15 -12.68
N GLN A 55 -15.17 -6.08 -12.50
CA GLN A 55 -14.33 -7.23 -12.15
C GLN A 55 -14.25 -7.43 -10.64
N THR A 56 -14.03 -8.68 -10.27
CA THR A 56 -13.64 -9.05 -8.91
C THR A 56 -12.17 -8.72 -8.65
N HIS A 57 -11.77 -8.66 -7.39
CA HIS A 57 -10.37 -8.54 -6.99
C HIS A 57 -9.49 -9.62 -7.65
N ALA A 58 -9.98 -10.88 -7.70
CA ALA A 58 -9.25 -12.00 -8.28
C ALA A 58 -9.03 -11.84 -9.79
N GLN A 59 -10.07 -11.43 -10.53
CA GLN A 59 -9.96 -11.19 -11.97
C GLN A 59 -8.94 -10.10 -12.30
N THR A 60 -8.95 -8.99 -11.55
CA THR A 60 -7.97 -7.93 -11.71
C THR A 60 -6.56 -8.41 -11.37
N ALA A 61 -6.41 -9.20 -10.29
CA ALA A 61 -5.11 -9.79 -9.94
C ALA A 61 -4.57 -10.71 -11.03
N HIS A 62 -5.39 -11.56 -11.62
CA HIS A 62 -4.98 -12.43 -12.74
C HIS A 62 -4.61 -11.64 -13.99
N LYS A 63 -5.34 -10.57 -14.31
CA LYS A 63 -4.98 -9.68 -15.43
C LYS A 63 -3.63 -9.04 -15.18
N LEU A 64 -3.42 -8.45 -14.00
CA LEU A 64 -2.19 -7.77 -13.64
C LEU A 64 -0.99 -8.73 -13.56
N ALA A 65 -1.19 -9.94 -13.03
CA ALA A 65 -0.13 -10.95 -12.87
C ALA A 65 0.52 -11.36 -14.19
N LYS A 66 -0.17 -11.25 -15.33
CA LYS A 66 0.37 -11.58 -16.66
C LYS A 66 1.60 -10.75 -17.03
N TYR A 67 1.76 -9.58 -16.42
CA TYR A 67 2.85 -8.64 -16.67
C TYR A 67 4.03 -8.80 -15.71
N PHE A 68 3.99 -9.82 -14.85
CA PHE A 68 5.09 -10.21 -13.98
C PHE A 68 5.53 -11.64 -14.32
N ASN A 69 6.73 -11.77 -14.85
CA ASN A 69 7.24 -13.08 -15.25
C ASN A 69 7.29 -14.06 -14.06
N GLY A 70 6.68 -15.23 -14.25
CA GLY A 70 6.64 -16.30 -13.26
C GLY A 70 5.83 -15.98 -12.00
N ALA A 71 4.99 -14.95 -12.00
CA ALA A 71 4.13 -14.63 -10.86
C ALA A 71 3.09 -15.72 -10.61
N LYS A 72 2.83 -15.99 -9.33
CA LYS A 72 1.77 -16.89 -8.86
C LYS A 72 0.63 -16.07 -8.27
N VAL A 73 -0.61 -16.38 -8.61
CA VAL A 73 -1.79 -15.78 -7.98
C VAL A 73 -2.36 -16.72 -6.93
N CYS A 74 -2.58 -16.19 -5.74
CA CYS A 74 -3.30 -16.81 -4.64
C CYS A 74 -4.58 -16.01 -4.39
N GLU A 75 -5.73 -16.57 -4.71
CA GLU A 75 -7.02 -15.88 -4.57
C GLU A 75 -7.52 -15.88 -3.12
N ALA A 76 -7.24 -16.95 -2.39
CA ALA A 76 -7.64 -17.13 -1.01
C ALA A 76 -6.62 -17.96 -0.22
N SER A 77 -6.62 -17.79 1.10
CA SER A 77 -5.75 -18.57 2.01
C SER A 77 -6.05 -20.08 1.99
N SER A 78 -7.26 -20.48 1.64
CA SER A 78 -7.68 -21.88 1.51
C SER A 78 -7.13 -22.58 0.26
N GLN A 79 -6.65 -21.84 -0.72
CA GLN A 79 -6.05 -22.40 -1.92
C GLN A 79 -4.74 -23.11 -1.57
N LYS A 80 -4.54 -24.31 -2.15
CA LYS A 80 -3.35 -25.13 -1.89
C LYS A 80 -2.05 -24.37 -2.11
N GLY A 81 -1.21 -24.31 -1.08
CA GLY A 81 0.09 -23.64 -1.10
C GLY A 81 0.00 -22.11 -1.07
N CYS A 82 -1.12 -21.54 -0.60
CA CYS A 82 -1.33 -20.11 -0.50
C CYS A 82 -1.48 -19.57 0.93
N SER A 83 -1.74 -20.44 1.92
CA SER A 83 -2.06 -20.03 3.28
C SER A 83 -1.00 -19.12 3.92
N SER A 84 0.29 -19.38 3.68
CA SER A 84 1.40 -18.60 4.24
C SER A 84 1.47 -17.15 3.72
N TYR A 85 0.82 -16.84 2.61
CA TYR A 85 0.83 -15.49 2.03
C TYR A 85 -0.29 -14.59 2.58
N PHE A 86 -1.16 -15.11 3.46
CA PHE A 86 -2.24 -14.38 4.11
C PHE A 86 -1.92 -14.13 5.58
N TYR A 87 -0.83 -13.42 5.82
CA TYR A 87 -0.32 -13.07 7.14
C TYR A 87 -0.91 -11.76 7.66
N LYS A 88 -0.71 -11.51 8.94
CA LYS A 88 -1.13 -10.28 9.61
C LYS A 88 -0.22 -9.11 9.23
N ILE A 89 -0.82 -8.00 8.82
CA ILE A 89 -0.17 -6.75 8.45
C ILE A 89 -0.52 -5.68 9.47
N LYS A 90 0.47 -4.95 9.95
CA LYS A 90 0.31 -3.86 10.91
C LYS A 90 0.10 -2.54 10.20
N TYR A 91 -0.87 -1.77 10.65
CA TYR A 91 -1.12 -0.43 10.14
C TYR A 91 -1.65 0.47 11.24
N ALA A 92 -1.37 1.77 11.15
CA ALA A 92 -2.06 2.75 11.97
C ALA A 92 -3.35 3.13 11.27
N THR A 93 -4.46 3.05 11.99
CA THR A 93 -5.72 3.55 11.48
C THR A 93 -5.85 5.02 11.84
N ALA A 94 -5.98 5.86 10.82
CA ALA A 94 -6.51 7.21 11.03
C ALA A 94 -7.96 7.19 11.55
N PHE A 95 -8.54 6.00 11.67
CA PHE A 95 -9.92 5.74 12.05
C PHE A 95 -10.08 5.17 13.45
N SER A 96 -9.01 4.87 14.20
CA SER A 96 -9.16 4.65 15.64
C SER A 96 -9.55 5.98 16.28
N ALA A 97 -10.51 5.96 17.16
CA ALA A 97 -11.03 7.16 17.81
C ALA A 97 -9.95 8.00 18.54
N ASP A 98 -8.82 7.38 18.85
CA ASP A 98 -7.64 8.00 19.45
C ASP A 98 -6.50 8.31 18.45
N GLY A 99 -6.62 7.90 17.18
CA GLY A 99 -5.59 8.10 16.14
C GLY A 99 -4.27 7.38 16.39
N GLU A 100 -4.15 6.64 17.49
CA GLU A 100 -2.88 6.14 18.01
C GLU A 100 -2.78 4.61 18.06
N THR A 101 -3.90 3.90 17.85
CA THR A 101 -3.92 2.44 17.98
C THR A 101 -3.40 1.77 16.72
N ILE A 102 -2.46 0.86 16.89
CA ILE A 102 -1.97 0.02 15.80
C ILE A 102 -2.92 -1.15 15.60
N ALA A 103 -3.55 -1.18 14.45
CA ALA A 103 -4.42 -2.26 14.05
C ALA A 103 -3.66 -3.32 13.23
N VAL A 104 -4.23 -4.50 13.21
CA VAL A 104 -3.70 -5.64 12.46
C VAL A 104 -4.81 -6.23 11.60
N ASN A 105 -4.53 -6.39 10.32
CA ASN A 105 -5.47 -7.00 9.37
C ASN A 105 -4.71 -7.93 8.42
N SER A 106 -5.32 -9.05 8.08
CA SER A 106 -4.75 -9.97 7.09
C SER A 106 -5.24 -9.70 5.66
N PHE A 107 -6.15 -8.76 5.45
CA PHE A 107 -6.72 -8.42 4.14
C PHE A 107 -7.16 -9.66 3.34
N ASN A 108 -7.76 -10.65 4.03
CA ASN A 108 -8.06 -11.97 3.48
C ASN A 108 -9.01 -11.95 2.27
N ASN A 109 -9.77 -10.87 2.10
CA ASN A 109 -10.69 -10.68 0.98
C ASN A 109 -9.99 -10.33 -0.33
N TYR A 110 -8.69 -10.04 -0.28
CA TYR A 110 -7.94 -9.61 -1.45
C TYR A 110 -6.94 -10.68 -1.88
N PRO A 111 -6.85 -10.99 -3.19
CA PRO A 111 -5.87 -11.94 -3.73
C PRO A 111 -4.44 -11.42 -3.59
N ARG A 112 -3.51 -12.34 -3.65
CA ARG A 112 -2.05 -12.10 -3.63
C ARG A 112 -1.46 -12.44 -4.99
N ILE A 113 -0.60 -11.57 -5.50
CA ILE A 113 0.32 -11.89 -6.58
C ILE A 113 1.69 -12.04 -5.97
N ILE A 114 2.24 -13.23 -5.98
CA ILE A 114 3.55 -13.57 -5.45
C ILE A 114 4.56 -13.48 -6.58
N LEU A 115 5.56 -12.63 -6.45
CA LEU A 115 6.59 -12.41 -7.44
C LEU A 115 7.80 -13.32 -7.21
N ASN A 116 8.61 -13.53 -8.25
CA ASN A 116 9.77 -14.43 -8.18
C ASN A 116 10.86 -13.99 -7.19
N ASP A 117 10.93 -12.70 -6.85
CA ASP A 117 11.86 -12.17 -5.85
C ASP A 117 11.33 -12.26 -4.41
N GLY A 118 10.15 -12.88 -4.25
CA GLY A 118 9.47 -13.06 -2.97
C GLY A 118 8.65 -11.87 -2.50
N SER A 119 8.62 -10.76 -3.24
CA SER A 119 7.69 -9.66 -2.96
C SER A 119 6.25 -10.06 -3.28
N ILE A 120 5.29 -9.39 -2.66
CA ILE A 120 3.86 -9.71 -2.77
C ILE A 120 3.06 -8.45 -3.10
N LEU A 121 2.16 -8.57 -4.06
CA LEU A 121 1.16 -7.56 -4.34
C LEU A 121 -0.21 -8.04 -3.88
N ILE A 122 -0.91 -7.21 -3.11
CA ILE A 122 -2.27 -7.45 -2.65
C ILE A 122 -3.18 -6.56 -3.47
N VAL A 123 -4.14 -7.12 -4.18
CA VAL A 123 -4.93 -6.38 -5.17
C VAL A 123 -6.35 -6.17 -4.68
N SER A 124 -6.74 -4.90 -4.55
CA SER A 124 -8.10 -4.47 -4.24
C SER A 124 -8.70 -3.74 -5.44
N GLN A 125 -9.80 -4.25 -5.96
CA GLN A 125 -10.59 -3.65 -7.03
C GLN A 125 -11.75 -2.82 -6.43
N ASN A 126 -11.93 -1.60 -6.86
CA ASN A 126 -13.08 -0.80 -6.47
C ASN A 126 -14.26 -1.02 -7.43
N THR A 127 -15.48 -0.90 -6.91
CA THR A 127 -16.73 -1.00 -7.69
C THR A 127 -17.07 0.29 -8.46
N ALA A 128 -16.31 1.35 -8.24
CA ALA A 128 -16.40 2.61 -8.99
C ALA A 128 -15.05 3.32 -8.96
N CYS A 129 -14.61 3.86 -10.10
CA CYS A 129 -13.37 4.64 -10.18
C CYS A 129 -13.51 6.05 -9.61
N LYS A 130 -14.71 6.62 -9.63
CA LYS A 130 -15.01 7.93 -9.06
C LYS A 130 -16.06 7.77 -7.97
N ARG A 131 -15.80 8.34 -6.81
CA ARG A 131 -16.72 8.37 -5.68
C ARG A 131 -16.78 9.78 -5.14
N ILE A 132 -17.99 10.22 -4.87
CA ILE A 132 -18.24 11.51 -4.21
C ILE A 132 -18.53 11.19 -2.75
N HIS A 133 -17.75 11.77 -1.85
CA HIS A 133 -17.95 11.68 -0.42
C HIS A 133 -18.24 13.05 0.16
N PRO A 134 -19.16 13.13 1.13
CA PRO A 134 -19.25 14.32 1.96
C PRO A 134 -17.93 14.49 2.73
N ASP A 135 -17.41 15.69 2.72
CA ASP A 135 -16.20 16.09 3.41
C ASP A 135 -16.40 17.50 3.99
N CYS A 136 -15.42 18.08 4.60
CA CYS A 136 -15.41 19.42 5.15
C CYS A 136 -14.36 20.29 4.48
N VAL A 137 -14.51 21.62 4.59
CA VAL A 137 -13.41 22.54 4.30
C VAL A 137 -12.27 22.26 5.27
N GLN A 138 -11.07 22.03 4.75
CA GLN A 138 -9.88 21.67 5.53
C GLN A 138 -8.88 22.82 5.57
N ASP A 139 -8.16 22.92 6.67
CA ASP A 139 -6.98 23.79 6.81
C ASP A 139 -5.73 23.18 6.13
N ASP A 140 -4.61 23.88 6.22
CA ASP A 140 -3.33 23.44 5.66
C ASP A 140 -2.79 22.14 6.28
N THR A 141 -3.31 21.73 7.43
CA THR A 141 -2.97 20.48 8.12
C THR A 141 -3.86 19.31 7.69
N GLY A 142 -4.94 19.58 6.92
CA GLY A 142 -5.95 18.60 6.53
C GLY A 142 -7.04 18.38 7.58
N SER A 143 -7.10 19.21 8.61
CA SER A 143 -8.13 19.18 9.64
C SER A 143 -9.36 20.00 9.22
N CYS A 144 -10.56 19.51 9.55
CA CYS A 144 -11.80 20.25 9.26
C CYS A 144 -11.84 21.59 10.00
N ILE A 145 -12.04 22.67 9.27
CA ILE A 145 -12.30 23.99 9.85
C ILE A 145 -13.69 23.99 10.48
N ARG A 146 -13.79 24.43 11.74
CA ARG A 146 -15.04 24.54 12.49
C ARG A 146 -15.38 26.00 12.74
N ASP A 147 -16.67 26.31 12.71
CA ASP A 147 -17.20 27.62 13.11
C ASP A 147 -17.19 27.76 14.66
N GLU A 148 -17.62 28.94 15.14
CA GLU A 148 -17.72 29.25 16.57
C GLU A 148 -18.66 28.30 17.35
N ASN A 149 -19.58 27.62 16.64
CA ASN A 149 -20.52 26.65 17.20
C ASN A 149 -20.02 25.21 17.05
N GLY A 150 -18.82 25.00 16.53
CA GLY A 150 -18.21 23.68 16.30
C GLY A 150 -18.68 22.95 15.05
N ASN A 151 -19.47 23.61 14.17
CA ASN A 151 -19.96 23.01 12.92
C ASN A 151 -18.89 23.10 11.83
N THR A 152 -18.93 22.14 10.92
CA THR A 152 -18.07 22.15 9.72
C THR A 152 -18.86 22.57 8.49
N THR A 153 -18.23 23.31 7.57
CA THR A 153 -18.82 23.59 6.27
C THR A 153 -18.73 22.33 5.40
N PRO A 154 -19.89 21.73 5.01
CA PRO A 154 -19.87 20.52 4.19
C PRO A 154 -19.43 20.86 2.77
N VAL A 155 -18.58 20.02 2.20
CA VAL A 155 -18.17 20.03 0.81
C VAL A 155 -18.28 18.63 0.23
N GLN A 156 -18.35 18.51 -1.08
CA GLN A 156 -18.25 17.22 -1.76
C GLN A 156 -16.84 17.05 -2.34
N LYS A 157 -16.16 16.00 -1.92
CA LYS A 157 -14.84 15.65 -2.42
C LYS A 157 -14.92 14.46 -3.36
N THR A 158 -14.39 14.62 -4.55
CA THR A 158 -14.31 13.53 -5.52
C THR A 158 -13.02 12.76 -5.32
N PHE A 159 -13.15 11.48 -5.01
CA PHE A 159 -12.03 10.54 -4.98
C PHE A 159 -12.01 9.76 -6.30
N SER A 160 -10.86 9.79 -6.97
CA SER A 160 -10.65 9.08 -8.22
C SER A 160 -9.67 7.94 -7.99
N ASN A 161 -10.21 6.71 -7.83
CA ASN A 161 -9.42 5.50 -7.56
C ASN A 161 -10.17 4.24 -8.03
N CYS A 162 -9.65 3.57 -9.07
CA CYS A 162 -10.24 2.33 -9.60
C CYS A 162 -9.89 1.11 -8.76
N GLY A 163 -8.76 1.16 -8.04
CA GLY A 163 -8.29 0.08 -7.20
C GLY A 163 -7.03 0.44 -6.44
N THR A 164 -6.64 -0.45 -5.56
CA THR A 164 -5.45 -0.30 -4.73
C THR A 164 -4.58 -1.53 -4.85
N ILE A 165 -3.28 -1.33 -4.98
CA ILE A 165 -2.27 -2.38 -4.87
C ILE A 165 -1.49 -2.11 -3.60
N PHE A 166 -1.57 -3.02 -2.62
CA PHE A 166 -0.66 -2.98 -1.50
C PHE A 166 0.58 -3.80 -1.86
N MET A 167 1.71 -3.16 -1.76
CA MET A 167 3.00 -3.66 -2.21
C MET A 167 3.86 -4.02 -1.00
N ASP A 168 4.07 -5.32 -0.77
CA ASP A 168 4.96 -5.85 0.26
C ASP A 168 6.29 -6.24 -0.39
N VAL A 169 7.37 -5.56 -0.01
CA VAL A 169 8.66 -5.64 -0.70
C VAL A 169 9.53 -6.82 -0.27
N ASN A 170 9.25 -7.41 0.89
CA ASN A 170 9.99 -8.55 1.42
C ASN A 170 9.10 -9.78 1.67
N GLY A 171 7.81 -9.68 1.34
CA GLY A 171 6.82 -10.74 1.41
C GLY A 171 6.54 -11.17 2.85
N THR A 172 6.58 -12.48 3.11
CA THR A 172 6.24 -13.03 4.44
C THR A 172 7.24 -12.70 5.56
N LYS A 173 8.32 -12.00 5.24
CA LYS A 173 9.33 -11.60 6.23
C LYS A 173 8.84 -10.39 7.03
N LEU A 174 9.15 -10.38 8.32
CA LEU A 174 8.83 -9.24 9.19
C LEU A 174 9.57 -7.97 8.74
N PRO A 175 8.96 -6.79 8.99
CA PRO A 175 7.92 -6.50 9.99
C PRO A 175 6.47 -6.68 9.53
N ASN A 176 6.17 -6.83 8.22
CA ASN A 176 4.83 -6.82 7.64
C ASN A 176 4.03 -5.60 8.10
N GLN A 177 4.51 -4.43 7.77
CA GLN A 177 4.05 -3.17 8.33
C GLN A 177 4.02 -2.04 7.30
N PHE A 178 2.91 -1.32 7.24
CA PHE A 178 2.83 -0.12 6.42
C PHE A 178 3.86 0.93 6.84
N GLY A 179 4.54 1.52 5.85
CA GLY A 179 5.59 2.52 6.08
C GLY A 179 6.95 1.92 6.44
N ALA A 180 7.10 0.60 6.46
CA ALA A 180 8.37 -0.10 6.64
C ALA A 180 8.72 -1.00 5.44
N ASP A 181 7.93 -2.03 5.19
CA ASP A 181 8.08 -2.96 4.08
C ASP A 181 6.82 -3.08 3.22
N LEU A 182 5.73 -2.44 3.63
CA LEU A 182 4.47 -2.46 2.92
C LEU A 182 3.98 -1.04 2.62
N TYR A 183 3.52 -0.83 1.37
CA TYR A 183 3.10 0.48 0.87
C TYR A 183 1.87 0.37 -0.01
N GLU A 184 1.09 1.45 -0.05
CA GLU A 184 -0.11 1.56 -0.86
C GLU A 184 0.19 2.24 -2.20
N ILE A 185 -0.29 1.65 -3.28
CA ILE A 185 -0.35 2.25 -4.61
C ILE A 185 -1.82 2.44 -4.96
N LEU A 186 -2.22 3.67 -5.23
CA LEU A 186 -3.54 4.01 -5.73
C LEU A 186 -3.55 3.98 -7.26
N VAL A 187 -4.50 3.26 -7.84
CA VAL A 187 -4.68 3.18 -9.29
C VAL A 187 -5.83 4.09 -9.68
N ASN A 188 -5.48 5.31 -10.08
CA ASN A 188 -6.45 6.26 -10.62
C ASN A 188 -6.75 5.93 -12.10
N PRO A 189 -7.83 6.43 -12.69
CA PRO A 189 -8.15 6.18 -14.11
C PRO A 189 -6.98 6.46 -15.04
N GLU A 190 -6.22 7.52 -14.81
CA GLU A 190 -5.17 7.98 -15.73
C GLU A 190 -3.75 7.59 -15.30
N LYS A 191 -3.53 7.34 -14.01
CA LYS A 191 -2.19 7.11 -13.45
C LYS A 191 -2.20 6.27 -12.19
N VAL A 192 -1.08 5.66 -11.91
CA VAL A 192 -0.77 5.07 -10.59
C VAL A 192 0.01 6.08 -9.76
N ARG A 193 -0.27 6.14 -8.48
CA ARG A 193 0.41 7.04 -7.55
C ARG A 193 0.64 6.38 -6.19
N ALA A 194 1.63 6.88 -5.47
CA ALA A 194 1.84 6.51 -4.08
C ALA A 194 0.61 6.86 -3.24
N GLY A 195 0.17 5.93 -2.43
CA GLY A 195 -0.85 6.15 -1.42
C GLY A 195 -0.28 6.82 -0.16
N SER A 196 -1.17 7.17 0.76
CA SER A 196 -0.82 7.88 2.00
C SER A 196 -0.79 6.97 3.23
N TRP A 197 -1.21 5.72 3.10
CA TRP A 197 -1.22 4.80 4.23
C TRP A 197 0.19 4.57 4.75
N LYS A 198 0.35 4.78 6.02
CA LYS A 198 1.56 4.48 6.77
C LYS A 198 1.18 3.98 8.16
N ALA A 199 2.02 3.15 8.74
CA ALA A 199 1.93 2.89 10.15
C ALA A 199 2.27 4.16 10.92
N TYR A 200 1.78 4.25 12.13
CA TYR A 200 2.07 5.35 13.02
C TYR A 200 3.60 5.48 13.22
N GLY A 201 4.14 6.68 13.02
CA GLY A 201 5.59 6.92 13.02
C GLY A 201 6.34 6.36 11.80
N GLY A 202 5.68 5.67 10.88
CA GLY A 202 6.28 5.17 9.64
C GLY A 202 6.49 6.28 8.62
N THR A 203 7.45 6.06 7.73
CA THR A 203 7.73 6.98 6.63
C THR A 203 6.67 6.86 5.54
N SER A 204 6.20 7.97 5.01
CA SER A 204 5.26 7.96 3.89
C SER A 204 5.90 7.39 2.63
N PHE A 205 5.13 6.70 1.81
CA PHE A 205 5.63 6.16 0.54
C PHE A 205 6.18 7.27 -0.37
N GLN A 206 5.53 8.41 -0.41
CA GLN A 206 6.00 9.57 -1.19
C GLN A 206 7.38 10.04 -0.74
N ASN A 207 7.64 10.06 0.57
CA ASN A 207 8.96 10.44 1.10
C ASN A 207 10.04 9.42 0.71
N ILE A 208 9.74 8.11 0.76
CA ILE A 208 10.65 7.08 0.27
C ILE A 208 11.02 7.30 -1.21
N LEU A 209 10.02 7.58 -2.05
CA LEU A 209 10.25 7.79 -3.49
C LEU A 209 11.08 9.03 -3.78
N THR A 210 10.89 10.11 -3.01
CA THR A 210 11.60 11.38 -3.20
C THR A 210 12.93 11.46 -2.46
N GLY A 211 13.23 10.49 -1.60
CA GLY A 211 14.44 10.48 -0.78
C GLY A 211 14.47 11.57 0.30
N LYS A 212 13.32 12.14 0.67
CA LYS A 212 13.22 13.21 1.68
C LYS A 212 13.29 12.70 3.10
N ASP A 213 13.12 11.40 3.31
CA ASP A 213 13.04 10.81 4.63
C ASP A 213 13.73 9.44 4.65
N THR A 214 14.17 9.03 5.83
CA THR A 214 14.71 7.71 6.07
C THR A 214 13.59 6.77 6.54
N LEU A 215 13.75 5.48 6.24
CA LEU A 215 12.85 4.46 6.73
C LEU A 215 13.10 4.28 8.23
N GLU A 216 12.12 4.60 9.07
CA GLU A 216 12.15 4.20 10.47
C GLU A 216 11.68 2.74 10.61
N TYR A 217 12.63 1.86 10.88
CA TYR A 217 12.34 0.46 11.16
C TYR A 217 11.87 0.32 12.61
N THR A 218 10.61 0.65 12.85
CA THR A 218 10.01 0.55 14.18
C THR A 218 9.23 -0.75 14.29
N LYS A 219 9.56 -1.59 15.27
CA LYS A 219 8.78 -2.79 15.58
C LYS A 219 7.54 -2.37 16.38
N TYR A 220 6.39 -2.32 15.73
CA TYR A 220 5.14 -2.12 16.43
C TYR A 220 4.59 -3.44 16.96
N THR A 221 3.97 -3.38 18.14
CA THR A 221 3.24 -4.49 18.76
C THR A 221 1.74 -4.22 18.62
N GLU A 222 0.96 -5.24 18.34
CA GLU A 222 -0.51 -5.14 18.28
C GLU A 222 -1.06 -4.56 19.59
N GLY A 223 -1.96 -3.59 19.48
CA GLY A 223 -2.55 -2.90 20.64
C GLY A 223 -1.66 -1.89 21.34
N GLN A 224 -0.43 -1.69 20.87
CA GLN A 224 0.46 -0.67 21.41
C GLN A 224 -0.09 0.72 21.02
N LYS A 225 -0.23 1.60 22.02
CA LYS A 225 -0.40 3.04 21.80
C LYS A 225 0.96 3.70 21.62
N LYS A 226 0.98 4.80 20.89
CA LYS A 226 2.16 5.63 20.75
C LYS A 226 2.51 6.32 22.05
#